data_3104a6f067dbfc93cd5dcdde69e2cd50
#
_entry.id   3104a6f067dbfc93cd5dcdde69e2cd50
#
_cell.length_a   1.000
_cell.length_b   1.000
_cell.length_c   1.000
_cell.angle_alpha   90.00
_cell.angle_beta   90.00
_cell.angle_gamma   90.00
#
_symmetry.space_group_name_H-M   'P 1'
#
loop_
_entity.id
_entity.type
_entity.pdbx_description
1 polymer ?
#
loop_
_entity_poly.entity_id
_entity_poly.type
_entity_poly.pdbx_seq_one_letter_code
_entity_poly.pdbx_strand_id
1 'polypeptide(L)'
;MLKSFRKITLDKVVGWSYWALAIIIAVSIAYSIGTFKPNDWARSKIERVTENRLIEEAKEYGFHAPEFRYTDQASFIKAVNLCVNYLNMVTEPHRRIPSEIIIGMAMIESANGTSRFAVEGNALFGVRTWDPAEPQMKPLQIPNAKFGVKKYMTKCESVADVITILNRHPAYEAFREERDRQVDRDSWNYRKLAKLLTAWSTNPDYPDLIINIIQENNL
;
A
#
# COMPACT_ATOMS: atom_id res chain seq x y z
N MET A 1 61.70 -36.46 -14.59
CA MET A 1 61.31 -35.05 -14.63
C MET A 1 60.40 -34.74 -13.43
N LEU A 2 60.96 -34.32 -12.32
CA LEU A 2 60.21 -33.90 -11.13
C LEU A 2 59.73 -32.47 -11.32
N LYS A 3 58.40 -32.26 -11.39
CA LYS A 3 57.83 -30.91 -11.40
C LYS A 3 58.06 -30.25 -10.04
N SER A 4 58.85 -29.17 -10.03
CA SER A 4 59.08 -28.28 -8.89
C SER A 4 57.76 -27.68 -8.44
N PHE A 5 57.21 -28.10 -7.31
CA PHE A 5 56.12 -27.43 -6.65
C PHE A 5 56.63 -26.11 -6.08
N ARG A 6 56.27 -24.99 -6.71
CA ARG A 6 56.57 -23.63 -6.30
C ARG A 6 55.94 -23.43 -4.91
N LYS A 7 56.78 -23.36 -3.85
CA LYS A 7 56.30 -23.03 -2.48
C LYS A 7 55.64 -21.65 -2.53
N ILE A 8 54.34 -21.65 -2.27
CA ILE A 8 53.57 -20.41 -2.06
C ILE A 8 54.09 -19.80 -0.76
N THR A 9 54.69 -18.61 -0.82
CA THR A 9 55.20 -17.91 0.36
C THR A 9 54.05 -17.44 1.24
N LEU A 10 54.24 -17.48 2.57
CA LEU A 10 53.22 -17.10 3.59
C LEU A 10 52.65 -15.71 3.28
N ASP A 11 53.47 -14.77 2.85
CA ASP A 11 53.09 -13.39 2.48
C ASP A 11 52.06 -13.35 1.32
N LYS A 12 52.17 -14.27 0.34
CA LYS A 12 51.18 -14.36 -0.75
C LYS A 12 49.85 -14.90 -0.26
N VAL A 13 49.85 -15.86 0.65
CA VAL A 13 48.62 -16.41 1.25
C VAL A 13 47.91 -15.35 2.09
N VAL A 14 48.66 -14.59 2.90
CA VAL A 14 48.14 -13.47 3.71
C VAL A 14 47.58 -12.38 2.78
N GLY A 15 48.29 -11.99 1.74
CA GLY A 15 47.80 -11.02 0.75
C GLY A 15 46.48 -11.45 0.10
N TRP A 16 46.37 -12.72 -0.29
CA TRP A 16 45.13 -13.26 -0.88
C TRP A 16 43.97 -13.30 0.10
N SER A 17 44.23 -13.57 1.38
CA SER A 17 43.16 -13.54 2.42
C SER A 17 42.60 -12.13 2.64
N TYR A 18 43.40 -11.08 2.60
CA TYR A 18 42.95 -9.70 2.64
C TYR A 18 42.04 -9.34 1.44
N TRP A 19 42.47 -9.74 0.23
CA TRP A 19 41.63 -9.50 -0.96
C TRP A 19 40.32 -10.27 -0.91
N ALA A 20 40.32 -11.52 -0.47
CA ALA A 20 39.11 -12.32 -0.29
C ALA A 20 38.15 -11.66 0.70
N LEU A 21 38.68 -11.18 1.84
CA LEU A 21 37.90 -10.47 2.85
C LEU A 21 37.30 -9.16 2.29
N ALA A 22 38.10 -8.38 1.56
CA ALA A 22 37.63 -7.15 0.94
C ALA A 22 36.48 -7.40 -0.08
N ILE A 23 36.60 -8.46 -0.87
CA ILE A 23 35.54 -8.87 -1.81
C ILE A 23 34.27 -9.27 -1.06
N ILE A 24 34.39 -10.06 0.02
CA ILE A 24 33.23 -10.49 0.84
C ILE A 24 32.53 -9.27 1.44
N ILE A 25 33.30 -8.31 1.97
CA ILE A 25 32.73 -7.07 2.52
C ILE A 25 32.03 -6.27 1.42
N ALA A 26 32.64 -6.10 0.26
CA ALA A 26 32.07 -5.38 -0.87
C ALA A 26 30.78 -6.02 -1.37
N VAL A 27 30.74 -7.36 -1.49
CA VAL A 27 29.54 -8.12 -1.89
C VAL A 27 28.45 -8.00 -0.81
N SER A 28 28.80 -8.07 0.46
CA SER A 28 27.85 -7.90 1.57
C SER A 28 27.23 -6.50 1.59
N ILE A 29 28.03 -5.46 1.36
CA ILE A 29 27.54 -4.09 1.24
C ILE A 29 26.62 -3.95 0.02
N ALA A 30 27.03 -4.44 -1.14
CA ALA A 30 26.23 -4.39 -2.36
C ALA A 30 24.90 -5.14 -2.20
N TYR A 31 24.90 -6.29 -1.52
CA TYR A 31 23.69 -7.03 -1.18
C TYR A 31 22.79 -6.24 -0.22
N SER A 32 23.37 -5.65 0.82
CA SER A 32 22.64 -4.88 1.84
C SER A 32 21.95 -3.65 1.27
N ILE A 33 22.59 -2.95 0.31
CA ILE A 33 21.98 -1.82 -0.38
C ILE A 33 21.05 -2.22 -1.54
N GLY A 34 20.87 -3.53 -1.78
CA GLY A 34 19.93 -4.04 -2.78
C GLY A 34 20.42 -3.99 -4.22
N THR A 35 21.76 -3.93 -4.47
CA THR A 35 22.31 -3.84 -5.81
C THR A 35 22.01 -5.09 -6.67
N PHE A 36 22.06 -6.29 -6.08
CA PHE A 36 21.81 -7.57 -6.78
C PHE A 36 20.36 -8.04 -6.66
N LYS A 37 19.76 -7.84 -5.49
CA LYS A 37 18.34 -8.15 -5.23
C LYS A 37 17.80 -7.05 -4.32
N PRO A 38 16.92 -6.18 -4.83
CA PRO A 38 16.39 -5.08 -4.04
C PRO A 38 15.80 -5.61 -2.73
N ASN A 39 16.30 -5.10 -1.61
CA ASN A 39 15.68 -5.34 -0.31
C ASN A 39 14.42 -4.48 -0.15
N ASP A 40 13.63 -4.72 0.89
CA ASP A 40 12.34 -4.03 1.09
C ASP A 40 12.50 -2.50 1.17
N TRP A 41 13.62 -2.01 1.73
CA TRP A 41 13.90 -0.58 1.79
C TRP A 41 14.19 0.01 0.38
N ALA A 42 15.04 -0.64 -0.40
CA ALA A 42 15.37 -0.20 -1.76
C ALA A 42 14.13 -0.26 -2.65
N ARG A 43 13.35 -1.36 -2.55
CA ARG A 43 12.10 -1.53 -3.27
C ARG A 43 11.12 -0.41 -2.93
N SER A 44 10.84 -0.16 -1.64
CA SER A 44 9.91 0.88 -1.20
C SER A 44 10.35 2.30 -1.58
N LYS A 45 11.67 2.54 -1.69
CA LYS A 45 12.21 3.81 -2.16
C LYS A 45 12.00 4.00 -3.67
N ILE A 46 12.31 2.96 -4.46
CA ILE A 46 12.10 2.97 -5.91
C ILE A 46 10.61 3.15 -6.22
N GLU A 47 9.74 2.40 -5.56
CA GLU A 47 8.30 2.49 -5.71
C GLU A 47 7.79 3.90 -5.47
N ARG A 48 8.16 4.54 -4.35
CA ARG A 48 7.76 5.93 -4.04
C ARG A 48 8.23 6.92 -5.09
N VAL A 49 9.47 6.79 -5.55
CA VAL A 49 10.02 7.70 -6.58
C VAL A 49 9.26 7.52 -7.89
N THR A 50 8.96 6.28 -8.28
CA THR A 50 8.22 5.97 -9.51
C THR A 50 6.78 6.48 -9.43
N GLU A 51 6.07 6.22 -8.31
CA GLU A 51 4.72 6.73 -8.08
C GLU A 51 4.66 8.25 -8.15
N ASN A 52 5.56 8.94 -7.44
CA ASN A 52 5.58 10.40 -7.46
C ASN A 52 5.85 10.94 -8.87
N ARG A 53 6.73 10.32 -9.64
CA ARG A 53 7.00 10.71 -11.02
C ARG A 53 5.76 10.53 -11.91
N LEU A 54 5.07 9.38 -11.81
CA LEU A 54 3.85 9.12 -12.57
C LEU A 54 2.73 10.11 -12.22
N ILE A 55 2.60 10.48 -10.93
CA ILE A 55 1.64 11.48 -10.48
C ILE A 55 1.98 12.86 -11.07
N GLU A 56 3.24 13.26 -11.06
CA GLU A 56 3.66 14.54 -11.64
C GLU A 56 3.48 14.57 -13.17
N GLU A 57 3.85 13.50 -13.86
CA GLU A 57 3.59 13.35 -15.29
C GLU A 57 2.09 13.40 -15.59
N ALA A 58 1.25 12.70 -14.81
CA ALA A 58 -0.21 12.75 -14.99
C ALA A 58 -0.77 14.18 -14.81
N LYS A 59 -0.28 14.92 -13.81
CA LYS A 59 -0.66 16.34 -13.61
C LYS A 59 -0.26 17.22 -14.81
N GLU A 60 0.94 16.99 -15.36
CA GLU A 60 1.46 17.73 -16.53
C GLU A 60 0.56 17.50 -17.76
N TYR A 61 -0.03 16.29 -17.89
CA TYR A 61 -1.04 15.99 -18.91
C TYR A 61 -2.47 16.42 -18.53
N GLY A 62 -2.64 17.17 -17.44
CA GLY A 62 -3.94 17.68 -16.99
C GLY A 62 -4.80 16.67 -16.22
N PHE A 63 -4.24 15.51 -15.84
CA PHE A 63 -4.92 14.56 -14.98
C PHE A 63 -4.79 14.98 -13.52
N HIS A 64 -5.87 15.49 -12.95
CA HIS A 64 -5.96 15.84 -11.53
C HIS A 64 -6.85 14.86 -10.78
N ALA A 65 -6.62 14.76 -9.47
CA ALA A 65 -7.52 14.01 -8.61
C ALA A 65 -8.96 14.52 -8.78
N PRO A 66 -9.94 13.65 -8.99
CA PRO A 66 -11.32 14.07 -9.23
C PRO A 66 -11.90 14.77 -8.00
N GLU A 67 -12.78 15.74 -8.25
CA GLU A 67 -13.58 16.30 -7.16
C GLU A 67 -14.50 15.24 -6.57
N PHE A 68 -14.49 15.14 -5.23
CA PHE A 68 -15.31 14.18 -4.51
C PHE A 68 -16.65 14.82 -4.10
N ARG A 69 -17.63 14.79 -5.01
CA ARG A 69 -18.98 15.32 -4.76
C ARG A 69 -20.00 14.19 -4.73
N TYR A 70 -20.88 14.20 -3.74
CA TYR A 70 -21.99 13.24 -3.60
C TYR A 70 -23.11 13.86 -2.79
N THR A 71 -24.33 13.39 -3.02
CA THR A 71 -25.57 13.78 -2.34
C THR A 71 -26.33 12.58 -1.80
N ASP A 72 -26.04 11.40 -2.35
CA ASP A 72 -26.70 10.12 -2.04
C ASP A 72 -25.71 8.96 -2.18
N GLN A 73 -26.16 7.75 -1.89
CA GLN A 73 -25.34 6.55 -1.95
C GLN A 73 -24.79 6.28 -3.35
N ALA A 74 -25.60 6.45 -4.39
CA ALA A 74 -25.18 6.16 -5.77
C ALA A 74 -24.06 7.13 -6.21
N SER A 75 -24.22 8.42 -5.92
CA SER A 75 -23.19 9.43 -6.21
C SER A 75 -21.96 9.26 -5.33
N PHE A 76 -22.10 8.78 -4.09
CA PHE A 76 -20.98 8.42 -3.22
C PHE A 76 -20.16 7.27 -3.82
N ILE A 77 -20.81 6.17 -4.23
CA ILE A 77 -20.18 5.05 -4.94
C ILE A 77 -19.40 5.55 -6.16
N LYS A 78 -20.05 6.37 -6.98
CA LYS A 78 -19.41 6.96 -8.18
C LYS A 78 -18.19 7.80 -7.82
N ALA A 79 -18.26 8.62 -6.77
CA ALA A 79 -17.16 9.47 -6.35
C ALA A 79 -15.95 8.64 -5.85
N VAL A 80 -16.19 7.59 -5.05
CA VAL A 80 -15.13 6.65 -4.62
C VAL A 80 -14.52 5.96 -5.85
N ASN A 81 -15.35 5.45 -6.77
CA ASN A 81 -14.87 4.78 -7.98
C ASN A 81 -13.98 5.68 -8.84
N LEU A 82 -14.36 6.96 -9.02
CA LEU A 82 -13.54 7.91 -9.77
C LEU A 82 -12.17 8.11 -9.13
N CYS A 83 -12.10 8.18 -7.79
CA CYS A 83 -10.82 8.26 -7.07
C CYS A 83 -9.97 7.01 -7.26
N VAL A 84 -10.58 5.82 -7.13
CA VAL A 84 -9.85 4.55 -7.33
C VAL A 84 -9.33 4.44 -8.75
N ASN A 85 -10.16 4.76 -9.74
CA ASN A 85 -9.75 4.72 -11.15
C ASN A 85 -8.60 5.70 -11.44
N TYR A 86 -8.67 6.91 -10.91
CA TYR A 86 -7.58 7.89 -11.00
C TYR A 86 -6.28 7.34 -10.39
N LEU A 87 -6.35 6.78 -9.18
CA LEU A 87 -5.18 6.21 -8.51
C LEU A 87 -4.64 4.98 -9.25
N ASN A 88 -5.51 4.12 -9.78
CA ASN A 88 -5.11 2.95 -10.54
C ASN A 88 -4.43 3.30 -11.89
N MET A 89 -4.74 4.47 -12.48
CA MET A 89 -4.05 4.93 -13.70
C MET A 89 -2.55 5.17 -13.47
N VAL A 90 -2.20 5.69 -12.29
CA VAL A 90 -0.82 6.01 -11.90
C VAL A 90 -0.14 4.93 -11.05
N THR A 91 -0.82 3.78 -10.86
CA THR A 91 -0.34 2.68 -10.04
C THR A 91 -0.01 1.46 -10.91
N GLU A 92 1.13 0.82 -10.63
CA GLU A 92 1.52 -0.42 -11.29
C GLU A 92 0.46 -1.53 -11.12
N PRO A 93 0.24 -2.41 -12.12
CA PRO A 93 -0.82 -3.45 -12.08
C PRO A 93 -0.85 -4.28 -10.81
N HIS A 94 0.30 -4.77 -10.33
CA HIS A 94 0.42 -5.57 -9.09
C HIS A 94 0.21 -4.79 -7.78
N ARG A 95 -0.10 -3.50 -7.88
CA ARG A 95 -0.39 -2.64 -6.71
C ARG A 95 -1.79 -2.06 -6.76
N ARG A 96 -2.51 -2.27 -7.85
CA ARG A 96 -3.91 -1.85 -8.00
C ARG A 96 -4.80 -2.66 -7.07
N ILE A 97 -5.81 -2.00 -6.55
CA ILE A 97 -6.85 -2.66 -5.75
C ILE A 97 -8.15 -2.56 -6.55
N PRO A 98 -8.93 -3.66 -6.67
CA PRO A 98 -10.23 -3.61 -7.32
C PRO A 98 -11.13 -2.55 -6.67
N SER A 99 -11.80 -1.76 -7.51
CA SER A 99 -12.64 -0.65 -7.04
C SER A 99 -13.75 -1.11 -6.11
N GLU A 100 -14.32 -2.28 -6.37
CA GLU A 100 -15.38 -2.89 -5.58
C GLU A 100 -14.98 -3.07 -4.11
N ILE A 101 -13.75 -3.50 -3.87
CA ILE A 101 -13.20 -3.67 -2.51
C ILE A 101 -13.14 -2.32 -1.79
N ILE A 102 -12.55 -1.31 -2.42
CA ILE A 102 -12.41 0.02 -1.82
C ILE A 102 -13.76 0.69 -1.60
N ILE A 103 -14.69 0.56 -2.56
CA ILE A 103 -16.05 1.09 -2.44
C ILE A 103 -16.77 0.42 -1.28
N GLY A 104 -16.76 -0.92 -1.21
CA GLY A 104 -17.39 -1.67 -0.13
C GLY A 104 -16.87 -1.27 1.25
N MET A 105 -15.55 -1.16 1.39
CA MET A 105 -14.92 -0.66 2.62
C MET A 105 -15.36 0.77 2.94
N ALA A 106 -15.32 1.69 1.97
CA ALA A 106 -15.69 3.08 2.17
C ALA A 106 -17.14 3.24 2.62
N MET A 107 -18.06 2.47 2.04
CA MET A 107 -19.49 2.48 2.43
C MET A 107 -19.68 2.05 3.87
N ILE A 108 -19.03 0.98 4.32
CA ILE A 108 -19.11 0.47 5.68
C ILE A 108 -18.50 1.47 6.67
N GLU A 109 -17.27 1.88 6.44
CA GLU A 109 -16.49 2.67 7.40
C GLU A 109 -16.98 4.11 7.55
N SER A 110 -17.53 4.69 6.48
CA SER A 110 -17.98 6.08 6.47
C SER A 110 -19.50 6.28 6.57
N ALA A 111 -20.28 5.19 6.66
CA ALA A 111 -21.73 5.25 6.52
C ALA A 111 -22.14 6.00 5.22
N ASN A 112 -21.63 5.56 4.08
CA ASN A 112 -21.80 6.21 2.78
C ASN A 112 -21.35 7.68 2.76
N GLY A 113 -20.26 7.99 3.47
CA GLY A 113 -19.71 9.33 3.54
C GLY A 113 -20.41 10.29 4.52
N THR A 114 -21.38 9.82 5.27
CA THR A 114 -22.18 10.69 6.19
C THR A 114 -21.60 10.75 7.62
N SER A 115 -20.64 9.87 7.96
CA SER A 115 -20.02 9.89 9.28
C SER A 115 -19.30 11.22 9.54
N ARG A 116 -19.21 11.63 10.82
CA ARG A 116 -18.50 12.84 11.22
C ARG A 116 -17.06 12.89 10.68
N PHE A 117 -16.36 11.77 10.73
CA PHE A 117 -14.98 11.70 10.23
C PHE A 117 -14.90 11.90 8.72
N ALA A 118 -15.87 11.39 7.97
CA ALA A 118 -15.95 11.60 6.53
C ALA A 118 -16.31 13.05 6.17
N VAL A 119 -17.21 13.68 6.94
CA VAL A 119 -17.69 15.05 6.66
C VAL A 119 -16.68 16.09 7.10
N GLU A 120 -16.17 16.03 8.34
CA GLU A 120 -15.30 17.04 8.92
C GLU A 120 -13.81 16.80 8.67
N GLY A 121 -13.43 15.56 8.40
CA GLY A 121 -12.02 15.15 8.27
C GLY A 121 -11.64 14.54 6.93
N ASN A 122 -12.57 14.43 5.98
CA ASN A 122 -12.38 13.70 4.72
C ASN A 122 -11.89 12.24 4.90
N ALA A 123 -12.11 11.66 6.07
CA ALA A 123 -11.61 10.35 6.48
C ALA A 123 -12.67 9.27 6.23
N LEU A 124 -12.59 8.58 5.09
CA LEU A 124 -13.57 7.56 4.71
C LEU A 124 -13.36 6.21 5.42
N PHE A 125 -12.18 5.93 5.96
CA PHE A 125 -11.81 4.60 6.44
C PHE A 125 -11.42 4.57 7.93
N GLY A 126 -11.55 5.67 8.64
CA GLY A 126 -11.26 5.73 10.06
C GLY A 126 -9.82 5.39 10.45
N VAL A 127 -8.85 5.60 9.55
CA VAL A 127 -7.43 5.29 9.79
C VAL A 127 -6.93 6.05 11.02
N ARG A 128 -6.35 5.32 11.97
CA ARG A 128 -5.83 5.89 13.22
C ARG A 128 -4.40 6.38 13.07
N THR A 129 -4.07 7.44 13.79
CA THR A 129 -2.70 7.89 14.00
C THR A 129 -2.43 8.12 15.48
N TRP A 130 -1.20 7.86 15.90
CA TRP A 130 -0.66 8.14 17.24
C TRP A 130 0.34 9.28 17.22
N ASP A 131 0.66 9.79 16.02
CA ASP A 131 1.54 10.94 15.87
C ASP A 131 0.75 12.24 16.12
N PRO A 132 1.11 13.00 17.19
CA PRO A 132 0.41 14.24 17.50
C PRO A 132 0.64 15.35 16.46
N ALA A 133 1.66 15.25 15.63
CA ALA A 133 1.96 16.20 14.56
C ALA A 133 1.09 15.97 13.31
N GLU A 134 0.50 14.78 13.18
CA GLU A 134 -0.36 14.46 12.05
C GLU A 134 -1.77 15.02 12.25
N PRO A 135 -2.36 15.71 11.23
CA PRO A 135 -3.73 16.21 11.31
C PRO A 135 -4.71 15.09 11.68
N GLN A 136 -5.46 15.26 12.76
CA GLN A 136 -6.31 14.21 13.30
C GLN A 136 -7.55 14.75 14.00
N MET A 137 -8.56 13.91 14.15
CA MET A 137 -9.78 14.17 14.92
C MET A 137 -9.88 13.17 16.08
N LYS A 138 -10.22 13.65 17.28
CA LYS A 138 -10.47 12.76 18.43
C LYS A 138 -11.86 12.12 18.36
N PRO A 139 -11.99 10.83 18.75
CA PRO A 139 -13.29 10.19 18.94
C PRO A 139 -14.07 10.91 20.05
N LEU A 140 -15.35 11.24 19.82
CA LEU A 140 -16.17 11.95 20.82
C LEU A 140 -16.38 11.10 22.10
N GLN A 141 -16.50 9.78 21.92
CA GLN A 141 -16.73 8.85 23.04
C GLN A 141 -15.48 8.66 23.91
N ILE A 142 -14.29 8.98 23.38
CA ILE A 142 -13.02 8.83 24.08
C ILE A 142 -12.17 10.09 23.85
N PRO A 143 -12.51 11.23 24.45
CA PRO A 143 -11.82 12.51 24.20
C PRO A 143 -10.32 12.46 24.52
N ASN A 144 -9.95 11.66 25.52
CA ASN A 144 -8.57 11.48 25.97
C ASN A 144 -7.84 10.30 25.28
N ALA A 145 -8.37 9.80 24.16
CA ALA A 145 -7.70 8.73 23.41
C ALA A 145 -6.26 9.13 23.03
N LYS A 146 -5.32 8.19 23.21
CA LYS A 146 -3.92 8.37 22.81
C LYS A 146 -3.74 8.41 21.29
N PHE A 147 -4.77 8.09 20.53
CA PHE A 147 -4.82 8.14 19.06
C PHE A 147 -5.87 9.14 18.58
N GLY A 148 -5.78 9.50 17.32
CA GLY A 148 -6.84 10.19 16.58
C GLY A 148 -7.13 9.47 15.27
N VAL A 149 -8.21 9.85 14.62
CA VAL A 149 -8.49 9.48 13.22
C VAL A 149 -7.84 10.54 12.33
N LYS A 150 -7.05 10.10 11.36
CA LYS A 150 -6.38 10.99 10.41
C LYS A 150 -7.36 11.91 9.70
N LYS A 151 -6.94 13.15 9.45
CA LYS A 151 -7.63 14.09 8.57
C LYS A 151 -6.89 14.21 7.26
N TYR A 152 -7.63 14.38 6.17
CA TYR A 152 -7.09 14.53 4.84
C TYR A 152 -7.56 15.84 4.21
N MET A 153 -6.80 16.37 3.27
CA MET A 153 -7.21 17.53 2.49
C MET A 153 -8.40 17.20 1.59
N THR A 154 -8.42 15.99 1.03
CA THR A 154 -9.50 15.48 0.18
C THR A 154 -9.89 14.05 0.56
N LYS A 155 -11.09 13.62 0.20
CA LYS A 155 -11.52 12.23 0.37
C LYS A 155 -10.73 11.26 -0.50
N CYS A 156 -10.24 11.70 -1.67
CA CYS A 156 -9.35 10.89 -2.51
C CYS A 156 -8.00 10.59 -1.84
N GLU A 157 -7.47 11.51 -1.00
CA GLU A 157 -6.28 11.21 -0.20
C GLU A 157 -6.54 10.10 0.83
N SER A 158 -7.72 10.05 1.44
CA SER A 158 -8.06 8.94 2.33
C SER A 158 -8.18 7.60 1.59
N VAL A 159 -8.64 7.62 0.32
CA VAL A 159 -8.62 6.44 -0.57
C VAL A 159 -7.18 6.03 -0.88
N ALA A 160 -6.30 6.98 -1.19
CA ALA A 160 -4.89 6.69 -1.46
C ALA A 160 -4.18 6.11 -0.23
N ASP A 161 -4.49 6.57 0.98
CA ASP A 161 -3.90 6.06 2.22
C ASP A 161 -4.33 4.61 2.49
N VAL A 162 -5.61 4.25 2.31
CA VAL A 162 -6.05 2.85 2.47
C VAL A 162 -5.42 1.93 1.41
N ILE A 163 -5.31 2.36 0.16
CA ILE A 163 -4.60 1.61 -0.87
C ILE A 163 -3.13 1.39 -0.47
N THR A 164 -2.49 2.42 0.09
CA THR A 164 -1.13 2.33 0.61
C THR A 164 -1.01 1.36 1.77
N ILE A 165 -1.95 1.37 2.71
CA ILE A 165 -1.99 0.43 3.84
C ILE A 165 -2.12 -1.01 3.34
N LEU A 166 -3.04 -1.31 2.43
CA LEU A 166 -3.21 -2.65 1.86
C LEU A 166 -1.96 -3.13 1.10
N ASN A 167 -1.25 -2.20 0.46
CA ASN A 167 -0.02 -2.50 -0.27
C ASN A 167 1.22 -2.67 0.61
N ARG A 168 1.26 -2.12 1.83
CA ARG A 168 2.50 -2.05 2.62
C ARG A 168 2.43 -2.71 3.99
N HIS A 169 1.26 -2.71 4.62
CA HIS A 169 1.15 -3.22 5.98
C HIS A 169 1.30 -4.74 6.01
N PRO A 170 2.14 -5.32 6.91
CA PRO A 170 2.41 -6.76 6.95
C PRO A 170 1.17 -7.64 7.09
N ALA A 171 0.15 -7.18 7.82
CA ALA A 171 -1.09 -7.93 8.01
C ALA A 171 -1.84 -8.27 6.71
N TYR A 172 -1.53 -7.60 5.59
CA TYR A 172 -2.17 -7.81 4.28
C TYR A 172 -1.27 -8.53 3.28
N GLU A 173 -0.27 -9.27 3.73
CA GLU A 173 0.62 -10.05 2.84
C GLU A 173 -0.16 -11.06 2.02
N ALA A 174 -1.00 -11.88 2.65
CA ALA A 174 -1.85 -12.86 1.97
C ALA A 174 -2.81 -12.20 0.95
N PHE A 175 -3.33 -11.01 1.25
CA PHE A 175 -4.14 -10.23 0.31
C PHE A 175 -3.33 -9.84 -0.93
N ARG A 176 -2.10 -9.37 -0.76
CA ARG A 176 -1.22 -9.00 -1.88
C ARG A 176 -0.85 -10.21 -2.74
N GLU A 177 -0.52 -11.34 -2.13
CA GLU A 177 -0.21 -12.57 -2.85
C GLU A 177 -1.39 -13.07 -3.69
N GLU A 178 -2.61 -13.02 -3.14
CA GLU A 178 -3.79 -13.42 -3.90
C GLU A 178 -4.10 -12.42 -5.02
N ARG A 179 -3.98 -11.11 -4.76
CA ARG A 179 -4.11 -10.08 -5.79
C ARG A 179 -3.13 -10.30 -6.93
N ASP A 180 -1.85 -10.52 -6.64
CA ASP A 180 -0.81 -10.71 -7.65
C ASP A 180 -1.10 -11.95 -8.50
N ARG A 181 -1.56 -13.05 -7.88
CA ARG A 181 -2.03 -14.23 -8.64
C ARG A 181 -3.20 -13.93 -9.57
N GLN A 182 -4.09 -13.03 -9.18
CA GLN A 182 -5.24 -12.63 -10.01
C GLN A 182 -4.81 -11.72 -11.16
N VAL A 183 -3.88 -10.80 -10.93
CA VAL A 183 -3.28 -9.96 -11.99
C VAL A 183 -2.59 -10.83 -13.03
N ASP A 184 -1.78 -11.81 -12.63
CA ASP A 184 -1.06 -12.70 -13.53
C ASP A 184 -2.00 -13.56 -14.40
N ARG A 185 -3.23 -13.80 -13.92
CA ARG A 185 -4.25 -14.56 -14.65
C ARG A 185 -5.25 -13.69 -15.41
N ASP A 186 -5.10 -12.38 -15.34
CA ASP A 186 -6.06 -11.40 -15.88
C ASP A 186 -7.52 -11.70 -15.45
N SER A 187 -7.69 -12.00 -14.18
CA SER A 187 -8.98 -12.44 -13.62
C SER A 187 -9.17 -11.95 -12.19
N TRP A 188 -10.12 -11.07 -11.99
CA TRP A 188 -10.46 -10.55 -10.68
C TRP A 188 -11.52 -11.38 -9.96
N ASN A 189 -11.27 -11.70 -8.70
CA ASN A 189 -12.21 -12.33 -7.79
C ASN A 189 -12.23 -11.57 -6.46
N TYR A 190 -13.09 -10.56 -6.37
CA TYR A 190 -13.23 -9.72 -5.19
C TYR A 190 -13.58 -10.52 -3.92
N ARG A 191 -14.34 -11.62 -4.03
CA ARG A 191 -14.71 -12.45 -2.86
C ARG A 191 -13.49 -13.06 -2.20
N LYS A 192 -12.54 -13.58 -2.99
CA LYS A 192 -11.30 -14.11 -2.46
C LYS A 192 -10.46 -13.03 -1.78
N LEU A 193 -10.39 -11.84 -2.37
CA LEU A 193 -9.66 -10.71 -1.81
C LEU A 193 -10.32 -10.20 -0.53
N ALA A 194 -11.64 -10.02 -0.52
CA ALA A 194 -12.38 -9.57 0.65
C ALA A 194 -12.16 -10.50 1.86
N LYS A 195 -12.16 -11.82 1.66
CA LYS A 195 -11.92 -12.82 2.71
C LYS A 195 -10.55 -12.68 3.39
N LEU A 196 -9.61 -11.99 2.80
CA LEU A 196 -8.27 -11.76 3.33
C LEU A 196 -8.11 -10.40 4.06
N LEU A 197 -9.21 -9.64 4.21
CA LEU A 197 -9.23 -8.35 4.93
C LEU A 197 -9.58 -8.49 6.43
N THR A 198 -9.34 -9.66 7.02
CA THR A 198 -9.68 -9.96 8.42
C THR A 198 -8.99 -9.07 9.44
N ALA A 199 -7.79 -8.54 9.10
CA ALA A 199 -7.04 -7.66 9.99
C ALA A 199 -7.54 -6.20 10.01
N TRP A 200 -8.48 -5.83 9.13
CA TRP A 200 -9.01 -4.47 9.08
C TRP A 200 -9.94 -4.15 10.24
N SER A 201 -10.77 -5.11 10.63
CA SER A 201 -11.77 -4.94 11.69
C SER A 201 -11.66 -6.05 12.71
N THR A 202 -12.04 -5.75 13.95
CA THR A 202 -12.23 -6.76 15.02
C THR A 202 -13.51 -7.58 14.84
N ASN A 203 -14.40 -7.16 13.94
CA ASN A 203 -15.59 -7.93 13.58
C ASN A 203 -15.19 -9.09 12.65
N PRO A 204 -15.38 -10.36 13.04
CA PRO A 204 -15.04 -11.51 12.21
C PRO A 204 -15.84 -11.59 10.91
N ASP A 205 -17.04 -11.01 10.88
CA ASP A 205 -17.93 -11.00 9.72
C ASP A 205 -17.60 -9.87 8.73
N TYR A 206 -16.60 -9.05 9.02
CA TYR A 206 -16.24 -7.89 8.18
C TYR A 206 -15.99 -8.24 6.71
N PRO A 207 -15.28 -9.32 6.36
CA PRO A 207 -15.14 -9.76 4.99
C PRO A 207 -16.48 -10.04 4.28
N ASP A 208 -17.42 -10.65 4.99
CA ASP A 208 -18.73 -10.96 4.44
C ASP A 208 -19.59 -9.71 4.28
N LEU A 209 -19.46 -8.73 5.18
CA LEU A 209 -20.11 -7.42 5.01
C LEU A 209 -19.65 -6.73 3.72
N ILE A 210 -18.35 -6.75 3.43
CA ILE A 210 -17.82 -6.18 2.17
C ILE A 210 -18.43 -6.91 0.97
N ILE A 211 -18.45 -8.25 0.98
CA ILE A 211 -19.01 -9.06 -0.11
C ILE A 211 -20.49 -8.75 -0.33
N ASN A 212 -21.26 -8.65 0.75
CA ASN A 212 -22.70 -8.35 0.67
C ASN A 212 -22.94 -6.95 0.08
N ILE A 213 -22.22 -5.93 0.55
CA ILE A 213 -22.32 -4.56 0.03
C ILE A 213 -22.01 -4.53 -1.49
N ILE A 214 -20.98 -5.23 -1.92
CA ILE A 214 -20.61 -5.32 -3.34
C ILE A 214 -21.77 -5.93 -4.16
N GLN A 215 -22.38 -6.99 -3.64
CA GLN A 215 -23.48 -7.67 -4.31
C GLN A 215 -24.78 -6.84 -4.36
N GLU A 216 -25.16 -6.26 -3.21
CA GLU A 216 -26.38 -5.46 -3.08
C GLU A 216 -26.36 -4.21 -3.97
N ASN A 217 -25.18 -3.67 -4.25
CA ASN A 217 -24.98 -2.47 -5.07
C ASN A 217 -24.53 -2.77 -6.49
N ASN A 218 -24.41 -4.05 -6.89
CA ASN A 218 -23.97 -4.48 -8.23
C ASN A 218 -22.63 -3.81 -8.66
N LEU A 219 -21.66 -3.78 -7.73
CA LEU A 219 -20.34 -3.19 -7.96
C LEU A 219 -19.43 -4.11 -8.76
#